data_56d0d767c1370f83b84e2afdca4fe17a
#
_entry.id   56d0d767c1370f83b84e2afdca4fe17a
#
_cell.length_a   1.000
_cell.length_b   1.000
_cell.length_c   1.000
_cell.angle_alpha   90.00
_cell.angle_beta   90.00
_cell.angle_gamma   90.00
#
_symmetry.space_group_name_H-M   'P 1'
#
loop_
_entity.id
_entity.type
_entity.pdbx_description
1 polymer ?
#
loop_
_entity_poly.entity_id
_entity_poly.type
_entity_poly.pdbx_seq_one_letter_code
_entity_poly.pdbx_strand_id
1 'polypeptide(L)'
;MSPSPIHSITFGRAAPGLAVRDIQAAFRFYSEILGMQKVFENGSPVGFMVLKKDAAEIHLSQSRDHAPSTVNAFHMFVDDIDALYAICEAAGVRIIKSLKDKDYGQRAFVFADPDGNRIDVGQRI
;
A
#
# COMPACT_ATOMS: atom_id res chain seq x y z
N MET A 1 5.12 -41.83 -6.29
CA MET A 1 4.84 -40.57 -7.02
C MET A 1 5.72 -39.46 -6.46
N SER A 2 6.45 -38.77 -7.30
CA SER A 2 7.25 -37.64 -6.85
C SER A 2 6.36 -36.43 -6.53
N PRO A 3 6.65 -35.65 -5.47
CA PRO A 3 5.93 -34.40 -5.22
C PRO A 3 6.14 -33.42 -6.38
N SER A 4 5.17 -32.55 -6.59
CA SER A 4 5.33 -31.49 -7.58
C SER A 4 6.56 -30.63 -7.23
N PRO A 5 7.34 -30.17 -8.23
CA PRO A 5 8.49 -29.28 -7.99
C PRO A 5 8.15 -28.04 -7.18
N ILE A 6 6.91 -27.53 -7.27
CA ILE A 6 6.47 -26.38 -6.49
C ILE A 6 6.59 -26.59 -4.98
N HIS A 7 6.43 -27.85 -4.51
CA HIS A 7 6.49 -28.16 -3.07
C HIS A 7 7.87 -27.98 -2.47
N SER A 8 8.94 -27.94 -3.28
CA SER A 8 10.30 -27.71 -2.81
C SER A 8 10.68 -26.23 -2.78
N ILE A 9 9.79 -25.34 -3.21
CA ILE A 9 10.06 -23.91 -3.31
C ILE A 9 9.40 -23.20 -2.13
N THR A 10 10.17 -22.38 -1.40
CA THR A 10 9.65 -21.51 -0.34
C THR A 10 9.39 -20.14 -0.94
N PHE A 11 8.15 -19.67 -0.78
CA PHE A 11 7.76 -18.34 -1.28
C PHE A 11 8.15 -17.28 -0.27
N GLY A 12 8.66 -16.15 -0.78
CA GLY A 12 8.98 -14.99 0.03
C GLY A 12 7.82 -14.01 0.10
N ARG A 13 8.13 -12.80 0.62
CA ARG A 13 7.16 -11.71 0.72
C ARG A 13 6.72 -11.26 -0.68
N ALA A 14 5.42 -11.03 -0.84
CA ALA A 14 4.89 -10.40 -2.05
C ALA A 14 4.91 -8.88 -1.89
N ALA A 15 5.09 -8.15 -2.98
CA ALA A 15 5.05 -6.69 -2.99
C ALA A 15 3.97 -6.23 -3.98
N PRO A 16 2.95 -5.47 -3.53
CA PRO A 16 1.93 -4.96 -4.43
C PRO A 16 2.48 -3.91 -5.38
N GLY A 17 1.97 -3.90 -6.61
CA GLY A 17 2.26 -2.88 -7.61
C GLY A 17 1.08 -1.94 -7.75
N LEU A 18 1.34 -0.63 -7.72
CA LEU A 18 0.33 0.41 -7.87
C LEU A 18 0.64 1.25 -9.11
N ALA A 19 -0.38 1.45 -9.96
CA ALA A 19 -0.29 2.42 -11.04
C ALA A 19 -0.65 3.80 -10.49
N VAL A 20 0.13 4.81 -10.84
CA VAL A 20 -0.05 6.19 -10.38
C VAL A 20 0.12 7.14 -11.57
N ARG A 21 -0.64 8.24 -11.58
CA ARG A 21 -0.63 9.18 -12.71
C ARG A 21 0.58 10.10 -12.71
N ASP A 22 1.09 10.43 -11.51
CA ASP A 22 2.29 11.24 -11.31
C ASP A 22 3.12 10.60 -10.22
N ILE A 23 4.19 9.92 -10.61
CA ILE A 23 4.98 9.10 -9.68
C ILE A 23 5.68 9.95 -8.61
N GLN A 24 6.05 11.21 -8.91
CA GLN A 24 6.67 12.08 -7.91
C GLN A 24 5.65 12.54 -6.86
N ALA A 25 4.42 12.85 -7.29
CA ALA A 25 3.34 13.19 -6.36
C ALA A 25 2.96 11.98 -5.50
N ALA A 26 2.90 10.79 -6.09
CA ALA A 26 2.64 9.57 -5.35
C ALA A 26 3.75 9.30 -4.32
N PHE A 27 5.01 9.47 -4.71
CA PHE A 27 6.13 9.32 -3.78
C PHE A 27 6.01 10.28 -2.60
N ARG A 28 5.66 11.54 -2.82
CA ARG A 28 5.45 12.50 -1.73
C ARG A 28 4.38 12.02 -0.75
N PHE A 29 3.27 11.50 -1.27
CA PHE A 29 2.20 10.97 -0.41
C PHE A 29 2.71 9.83 0.48
N TYR A 30 3.35 8.82 -0.12
CA TYR A 30 3.80 7.64 0.63
C TYR A 30 4.96 7.96 1.56
N SER A 31 5.83 8.91 1.22
CA SER A 31 6.95 9.28 2.08
C SER A 31 6.54 10.24 3.19
N GLU A 32 5.79 11.28 2.88
CA GLU A 32 5.46 12.33 3.86
C GLU A 32 4.37 11.89 4.83
N ILE A 33 3.39 11.12 4.37
CA ILE A 33 2.27 10.69 5.21
C ILE A 33 2.53 9.34 5.83
N LEU A 34 2.98 8.36 5.05
CA LEU A 34 3.16 6.99 5.53
C LEU A 34 4.60 6.67 5.96
N GLY A 35 5.53 7.59 5.77
CA GLY A 35 6.91 7.39 6.20
C GLY A 35 7.70 6.38 5.38
N MET A 36 7.26 6.05 4.17
CA MET A 36 7.97 5.09 3.32
C MET A 36 9.20 5.73 2.69
N GLN A 37 10.24 4.94 2.51
CA GLN A 37 11.50 5.38 1.91
C GLN A 37 11.65 4.79 0.53
N LYS A 38 12.16 5.60 -0.41
CA LYS A 38 12.49 5.12 -1.74
C LYS A 38 13.82 4.37 -1.67
N VAL A 39 13.80 3.09 -2.07
CA VAL A 39 14.99 2.24 -2.08
C VAL A 39 15.48 1.95 -3.49
N PHE A 40 14.67 2.24 -4.50
CA PHE A 40 15.04 2.05 -5.90
C PHE A 40 14.18 2.93 -6.79
N GLU A 41 14.75 3.43 -7.89
CA GLU A 41 13.99 4.06 -8.96
C GLU A 41 14.63 3.76 -10.30
N ASN A 42 13.84 3.85 -11.38
CA ASN A 42 14.26 3.50 -12.72
C ASN A 42 13.56 4.42 -13.74
N GLY A 43 14.30 4.74 -14.78
CA GLY A 43 13.79 5.51 -15.91
C GLY A 43 14.25 6.97 -15.91
N SER A 44 14.21 7.58 -17.11
CA SER A 44 14.54 8.99 -17.31
C SER A 44 13.56 9.56 -18.36
N PRO A 45 12.46 10.21 -17.93
CA PRO A 45 12.06 10.47 -16.55
C PRO A 45 11.72 9.19 -15.79
N VAL A 46 11.75 9.28 -14.45
CA VAL A 46 11.48 8.13 -13.58
C VAL A 46 10.06 7.62 -13.82
N GLY A 47 9.94 6.31 -14.09
CA GLY A 47 8.66 5.66 -14.32
C GLY A 47 8.36 4.52 -13.37
N PHE A 48 9.31 4.16 -12.50
CA PHE A 48 9.17 3.06 -11.56
C PHE A 48 9.92 3.37 -10.27
N MET A 49 9.31 3.06 -9.13
CA MET A 49 9.93 3.20 -7.80
C MET A 49 9.61 2.02 -6.91
N VAL A 50 10.54 1.65 -6.04
CA VAL A 50 10.30 0.73 -4.94
C VAL A 50 10.37 1.52 -3.65
N LEU A 51 9.31 1.44 -2.84
CA LEU A 51 9.21 2.10 -1.55
C LEU A 51 9.09 1.05 -0.46
N LYS A 52 9.73 1.30 0.68
CA LYS A 52 9.73 0.37 1.82
C LYS A 52 9.57 1.12 3.14
N LYS A 53 8.88 0.47 4.08
CA LYS A 53 8.88 0.82 5.49
C LYS A 53 8.73 -0.46 6.29
N ASP A 54 9.70 -0.78 7.14
CA ASP A 54 9.73 -2.03 7.90
C ASP A 54 9.57 -3.21 6.94
N ALA A 55 8.62 -4.12 7.17
CA ALA A 55 8.37 -5.26 6.29
C ALA A 55 7.53 -4.91 5.05
N ALA A 56 6.91 -3.73 5.01
CA ALA A 56 6.06 -3.34 3.89
C ALA A 56 6.91 -2.87 2.70
N GLU A 57 6.52 -3.31 1.51
CA GLU A 57 7.15 -2.89 0.26
C GLU A 57 6.07 -2.68 -0.77
N ILE A 58 6.13 -1.56 -1.50
CA ILE A 58 5.24 -1.31 -2.63
C ILE A 58 6.05 -0.86 -3.84
N HIS A 59 5.53 -1.17 -5.02
CA HIS A 59 6.12 -0.75 -6.29
C HIS A 59 5.18 0.23 -6.96
N LEU A 60 5.68 1.42 -7.32
CA LEU A 60 4.92 2.44 -8.05
C LEU A 60 5.32 2.42 -9.51
N SER A 61 4.33 2.44 -10.40
CA SER A 61 4.55 2.53 -11.85
C SER A 61 3.79 3.73 -12.40
N GLN A 62 4.50 4.57 -13.15
CA GLN A 62 3.90 5.73 -13.82
C GLN A 62 2.91 5.27 -14.87
N SER A 63 1.66 5.76 -14.78
CA SER A 63 0.61 5.47 -15.76
C SER A 63 -0.35 6.66 -15.80
N ARG A 64 -0.19 7.54 -16.78
CA ARG A 64 -0.99 8.77 -16.89
C ARG A 64 -2.49 8.48 -17.04
N ASP A 65 -2.82 7.34 -17.61
CA ASP A 65 -4.21 6.96 -17.89
C ASP A 65 -4.84 6.16 -16.75
N HIS A 66 -4.14 6.01 -15.62
CA HIS A 66 -4.67 5.25 -14.50
C HIS A 66 -5.99 5.84 -14.00
N ALA A 67 -7.00 5.00 -13.87
CA ALA A 67 -8.31 5.36 -13.32
C ALA A 67 -8.48 4.77 -11.92
N PRO A 68 -9.18 5.48 -11.01
CA PRO A 68 -9.47 4.95 -9.69
C PRO A 68 -10.24 3.62 -9.77
N SER A 69 -9.99 2.74 -8.80
CA SER A 69 -10.68 1.45 -8.68
C SER A 69 -11.48 1.43 -7.38
N THR A 70 -12.58 0.67 -7.38
CA THR A 70 -13.36 0.42 -6.17
C THR A 70 -12.88 -0.83 -5.43
N VAL A 71 -11.90 -1.53 -5.98
CA VAL A 71 -11.30 -2.73 -5.37
C VAL A 71 -10.09 -2.30 -4.55
N ASN A 72 -9.90 -2.90 -3.37
CA ASN A 72 -8.70 -2.67 -2.57
C ASN A 72 -7.48 -3.16 -3.34
N ALA A 73 -6.45 -2.30 -3.45
CA ALA A 73 -5.22 -2.64 -4.14
C ALA A 73 -4.40 -3.65 -3.33
N PHE A 74 -4.37 -3.47 -2.01
CA PHE A 74 -3.71 -4.42 -1.11
C PHE A 74 -4.18 -4.23 0.31
N HIS A 75 -3.83 -5.20 1.16
CA HIS A 75 -4.06 -5.16 2.60
C HIS A 75 -2.70 -5.10 3.31
N MET A 76 -2.62 -4.29 4.37
CA MET A 76 -1.40 -4.14 5.14
C MET A 76 -1.72 -4.20 6.62
N PHE A 77 -0.90 -4.95 7.38
CA PHE A 77 -1.00 -4.96 8.83
C PHE A 77 -0.13 -3.87 9.43
N VAL A 78 -0.62 -3.26 10.51
CA VAL A 78 0.15 -2.32 11.33
C VAL A 78 -0.04 -2.67 12.80
N ASP A 79 0.84 -2.17 13.65
CA ASP A 79 0.79 -2.46 15.10
C ASP A 79 0.11 -1.34 15.91
N ASP A 80 -0.17 -0.20 15.31
CA ASP A 80 -0.87 0.92 15.96
C ASP A 80 -1.79 1.62 14.96
N ILE A 81 -2.93 1.00 14.69
CA ILE A 81 -3.85 1.49 13.66
C ILE A 81 -4.56 2.78 14.08
N ASP A 82 -4.78 2.99 15.38
CA ASP A 82 -5.39 4.22 15.86
C ASP A 82 -4.50 5.43 15.54
N ALA A 83 -3.18 5.28 15.74
CA ALA A 83 -2.22 6.33 15.41
C ALA A 83 -2.19 6.59 13.90
N LEU A 84 -2.17 5.55 13.08
CA LEU A 84 -2.16 5.71 11.64
C LEU A 84 -3.43 6.39 11.14
N TYR A 85 -4.58 6.02 11.68
CA TYR A 85 -5.85 6.64 11.31
C TYR A 85 -5.86 8.14 11.63
N ALA A 86 -5.36 8.51 12.82
CA ALA A 86 -5.25 9.91 13.23
C ALA A 86 -4.32 10.70 12.30
N ILE A 87 -3.19 10.11 11.89
CA ILE A 87 -2.26 10.73 10.93
C ILE A 87 -2.96 10.97 9.59
N CYS A 88 -3.69 9.98 9.09
CA CYS A 88 -4.41 10.10 7.82
C CYS A 88 -5.49 11.18 7.90
N GLU A 89 -6.26 11.23 8.99
CA GLU A 89 -7.28 12.26 9.17
C GLU A 89 -6.67 13.65 9.23
N ALA A 90 -5.61 13.83 10.01
CA ALA A 90 -4.94 15.13 10.15
C ALA A 90 -4.34 15.63 8.83
N ALA A 91 -3.89 14.72 7.98
CA ALA A 91 -3.30 15.05 6.66
C ALA A 91 -4.35 15.22 5.56
N GLY A 92 -5.64 15.04 5.87
CA GLY A 92 -6.70 15.17 4.87
C GLY A 92 -6.76 14.02 3.87
N VAL A 93 -6.24 12.85 4.23
CA VAL A 93 -6.30 11.65 3.39
C VAL A 93 -7.76 11.22 3.23
N ARG A 94 -8.14 10.82 2.02
CA ARG A 94 -9.49 10.36 1.74
C ARG A 94 -9.75 9.02 2.44
N ILE A 95 -10.63 9.02 3.43
CA ILE A 95 -11.05 7.80 4.13
C ILE A 95 -12.24 7.19 3.38
N ILE A 96 -12.08 5.96 2.92
CA ILE A 96 -13.13 5.22 2.19
C ILE A 96 -14.04 4.50 3.17
N LYS A 97 -13.45 3.82 4.16
CA LYS A 97 -14.17 3.15 5.24
C LYS A 97 -13.54 3.54 6.56
N SER A 98 -14.35 4.07 7.48
CA SER A 98 -13.87 4.55 8.78
C SER A 98 -13.33 3.41 9.64
N LEU A 99 -12.48 3.77 10.59
CA LEU A 99 -11.87 2.83 11.53
C LEU A 99 -12.94 2.18 12.41
N LYS A 100 -12.96 0.85 12.45
CA LYS A 100 -13.84 0.08 13.36
C LYS A 100 -13.35 -1.36 13.49
N ASP A 101 -13.83 -2.01 14.55
CA ASP A 101 -13.59 -3.43 14.76
C ASP A 101 -14.43 -4.26 13.80
N LYS A 102 -13.81 -5.25 13.19
CA LYS A 102 -14.45 -6.15 12.25
C LYS A 102 -14.69 -7.51 12.90
N ASP A 103 -15.65 -8.25 12.35
CA ASP A 103 -16.04 -9.57 12.87
C ASP A 103 -15.00 -10.66 12.57
N TYR A 104 -13.99 -10.37 11.77
CA TYR A 104 -12.90 -11.31 11.48
C TYR A 104 -11.65 -11.08 12.34
N GLY A 105 -11.79 -10.43 13.49
CA GLY A 105 -10.70 -10.29 14.47
C GLY A 105 -9.69 -9.19 14.16
N GLN A 106 -10.07 -8.18 13.40
CA GLN A 106 -9.23 -7.04 13.09
C GLN A 106 -9.95 -5.73 13.34
N ARG A 107 -9.18 -4.72 13.78
CA ARG A 107 -9.59 -3.33 13.72
C ARG A 107 -9.02 -2.77 12.42
N ALA A 108 -9.85 -2.15 11.60
CA ALA A 108 -9.45 -1.83 10.22
C ALA A 108 -10.08 -0.56 9.69
N PHE A 109 -9.42 0.06 8.70
CA PHE A 109 -9.98 1.13 7.88
C PHE A 109 -9.43 1.03 6.46
N VAL A 110 -10.07 1.75 5.53
CA VAL A 110 -9.63 1.83 4.13
C VAL A 110 -9.44 3.28 3.77
N PHE A 111 -8.30 3.62 3.18
CA PHE A 111 -8.07 4.97 2.64
C PHE A 111 -7.64 4.86 1.18
N ALA A 112 -7.70 5.99 0.47
CA ALA A 112 -7.26 6.09 -0.91
C ALA A 112 -6.02 6.97 -1.00
N ASP A 113 -5.08 6.58 -1.86
CA ASP A 113 -3.98 7.46 -2.24
C ASP A 113 -4.49 8.53 -3.25
N PRO A 114 -3.66 9.52 -3.65
CA PRO A 114 -4.11 10.57 -4.59
C PRO A 114 -4.60 10.05 -5.94
N ASP A 115 -4.21 8.84 -6.31
CA ASP A 115 -4.60 8.21 -7.58
C ASP A 115 -5.82 7.31 -7.45
N GLY A 116 -6.45 7.28 -6.28
CA GLY A 116 -7.63 6.47 -6.02
C GLY A 116 -7.32 5.01 -5.77
N ASN A 117 -6.06 4.64 -5.56
CA ASN A 117 -5.71 3.29 -5.12
C ASN A 117 -6.16 3.13 -3.67
N ARG A 118 -6.96 2.10 -3.39
CA ARG A 118 -7.52 1.86 -2.06
C ARG A 118 -6.63 0.91 -1.28
N ILE A 119 -6.28 1.31 -0.08
CA ILE A 119 -5.40 0.55 0.81
C ILE A 119 -6.20 0.18 2.05
N ASP A 120 -6.33 -1.12 2.28
CA ASP A 120 -6.98 -1.69 3.45
C ASP A 120 -5.93 -1.94 4.51
N VAL A 121 -6.10 -1.35 5.70
CA VAL A 121 -5.14 -1.46 6.79
C VAL A 121 -5.83 -2.13 7.96
N GLY A 122 -5.15 -3.07 8.59
CA GLY A 122 -5.69 -3.80 9.72
C GLY A 122 -4.69 -3.99 10.85
N GLN A 123 -5.23 -4.13 12.05
CA GLN A 123 -4.50 -4.54 13.25
C GLN A 123 -5.28 -5.65 13.91
N ARG A 124 -4.61 -6.75 14.24
CA ARG A 124 -5.25 -7.87 14.94
C ARG A 124 -5.63 -7.46 16.36
N ILE A 125 -6.81 -7.87 16.77
CA ILE A 125 -7.35 -7.60 18.10
C ILE A 125 -7.71 -8.88 18.82
#